data_d0c0168a707586c64682a78f95abaed1
#
_entry.id   d0c0168a707586c64682a78f95abaed1
#
_cell.length_a   1.000
_cell.length_b   1.000
_cell.length_c   1.000
_cell.angle_alpha   90.00
_cell.angle_beta   90.00
_cell.angle_gamma   90.00
#
_symmetry.space_group_name_H-M   'P 1'
#
loop_
_entity.id
_entity.type
_entity.pdbx_description
1 polymer ?
#
loop_
_entity_poly.entity_id
_entity_poly.type
_entity_poly.pdbx_seq_one_letter_code
_entity_poly.pdbx_strand_id
1 'polypeptide(L)'
;MRLRRSPLMIALLAAMALAGCHSKTDAPAASATVNVQHLNGSTEVKKHPQRIVVLDYASLETLQLLGVEPLALPGNRKNLPDNLKRYQDDKYLNAGTLFEPDMAVLRAAKPDLILIAGRASKAYDELNTLAPTLNMSVDQQDQLGSLKQRTRQLGELFDKPQQAQAAIDKLDAQIAAVKPQAAQAGRGLVVLFSGGKISAYAPKSRFSFVYDALGFSSALQSDEKDVRGKKLTPEQVAKLNPDWLFVIDRDAATGRPNAVAPQKILTGTALKKTTAVKKGQVVYLPAAEVYLSGGIVTAQHVVERVSEALNRAAR
;
A
#
# COMPACT_ATOMS: atom_id res chain seq x y z
N MET A 1 28.14 42.85 -88.36
CA MET A 1 27.97 42.23 -89.67
C MET A 1 27.82 40.72 -89.48
N ARG A 2 26.70 40.15 -89.97
CA ARG A 2 26.37 38.73 -90.26
C ARG A 2 26.59 37.71 -89.14
N LEU A 3 25.52 37.23 -88.43
CA LEU A 3 24.66 36.08 -88.76
C LEU A 3 25.40 34.79 -89.13
N ARG A 4 25.26 33.77 -88.31
CA ARG A 4 24.77 32.45 -88.85
C ARG A 4 24.22 31.57 -87.68
N ARG A 5 23.14 31.03 -88.02
CA ARG A 5 22.15 30.16 -87.21
C ARG A 5 22.57 28.69 -87.24
N SER A 6 22.32 28.00 -86.15
CA SER A 6 21.60 26.68 -86.01
C SER A 6 22.27 25.42 -86.59
N PRO A 7 21.84 24.19 -86.24
CA PRO A 7 20.74 23.74 -85.28
C PRO A 7 21.11 22.54 -84.39
N LEU A 8 20.30 22.35 -83.40
CA LEU A 8 19.64 21.13 -82.87
C LEU A 8 20.34 19.76 -83.05
N MET A 9 20.59 19.11 -81.87
CA MET A 9 20.32 17.67 -81.75
C MET A 9 19.90 17.37 -80.32
N ILE A 10 18.70 16.86 -80.20
CA ILE A 10 18.02 16.35 -79.01
C ILE A 10 18.61 14.98 -78.75
N ALA A 11 19.12 14.72 -77.56
CA ALA A 11 19.35 13.39 -77.05
C ALA A 11 18.59 13.23 -75.72
N LEU A 12 17.42 12.54 -75.77
CA LEU A 12 16.59 12.15 -74.65
C LEU A 12 17.23 10.97 -73.96
N LEU A 13 17.77 11.16 -72.77
CA LEU A 13 18.14 10.06 -71.86
C LEU A 13 17.16 10.02 -70.71
N ALA A 14 16.24 9.03 -70.81
CA ALA A 14 15.32 8.65 -69.74
C ALA A 14 16.11 7.98 -68.59
N ALA A 15 16.35 8.71 -67.49
CA ALA A 15 16.79 8.09 -66.24
C ALA A 15 15.52 7.61 -65.45
N MET A 16 15.26 6.32 -65.48
CA MET A 16 14.31 5.67 -64.55
C MET A 16 14.86 5.76 -63.12
N ALA A 17 14.29 6.67 -62.33
CA ALA A 17 14.46 6.67 -60.89
C ALA A 17 13.61 5.52 -60.30
N LEU A 18 14.25 4.42 -59.97
CA LEU A 18 13.68 3.39 -59.07
C LEU A 18 13.53 4.01 -57.68
N ALA A 19 12.32 4.48 -57.37
CA ALA A 19 11.91 4.80 -56.02
C ALA A 19 11.80 3.48 -55.25
N GLY A 20 12.91 3.07 -54.63
CA GLY A 20 12.90 2.00 -53.62
C GLY A 20 12.07 2.44 -52.43
N CYS A 21 10.84 1.98 -52.31
CA CYS A 21 10.08 2.00 -51.06
C CYS A 21 10.88 1.21 -50.01
N HIS A 22 11.70 1.90 -49.22
CA HIS A 22 12.19 1.36 -47.95
C HIS A 22 10.98 1.31 -47.04
N SER A 23 10.26 0.18 -47.01
CA SER A 23 9.39 -0.17 -45.89
C SER A 23 10.31 -0.22 -44.68
N LYS A 24 10.32 0.83 -43.84
CA LYS A 24 10.80 0.73 -42.49
C LYS A 24 9.91 -0.31 -41.84
N THR A 25 10.40 -1.52 -41.69
CA THR A 25 9.88 -2.49 -40.73
C THR A 25 10.11 -1.83 -39.39
N ASP A 26 9.06 -1.21 -38.83
CA ASP A 26 9.09 -0.76 -37.45
C ASP A 26 9.35 -2.01 -36.62
N ALA A 27 10.59 -2.20 -36.20
CA ALA A 27 10.90 -3.15 -35.12
C ALA A 27 10.00 -2.76 -33.95
N PRO A 28 9.30 -3.73 -33.31
CA PRO A 28 8.46 -3.41 -32.18
C PRO A 28 9.31 -2.62 -31.18
N ALA A 29 8.88 -1.39 -30.89
CA ALA A 29 9.55 -0.52 -29.93
C ALA A 29 9.79 -1.36 -28.68
N ALA A 30 11.05 -1.53 -28.29
CA ALA A 30 11.40 -2.24 -27.05
C ALA A 30 10.56 -1.61 -25.93
N SER A 31 9.70 -2.40 -25.30
CA SER A 31 8.84 -1.90 -24.23
C SER A 31 9.72 -1.28 -23.15
N ALA A 32 9.51 0.00 -22.85
CA ALA A 32 10.28 0.71 -21.85
C ALA A 32 10.23 -0.06 -20.52
N THR A 33 11.37 -0.18 -19.86
CA THR A 33 11.50 -0.84 -18.54
C THR A 33 11.70 0.21 -17.45
N VAL A 34 11.35 -0.15 -16.23
CA VAL A 34 11.59 0.62 -14.99
C VAL A 34 12.34 -0.27 -14.04
N ASN A 35 13.39 0.25 -13.43
CA ASN A 35 14.10 -0.44 -12.36
C ASN A 35 13.47 -0.06 -11.02
N VAL A 36 12.79 -1.01 -10.36
CA VAL A 36 12.04 -0.79 -9.13
C VAL A 36 12.84 -1.31 -7.94
N GLN A 37 13.17 -0.40 -7.02
CA GLN A 37 13.79 -0.76 -5.74
C GLN A 37 12.74 -1.30 -4.78
N HIS A 38 13.01 -2.45 -4.14
CA HIS A 38 12.10 -3.09 -3.19
C HIS A 38 12.87 -3.82 -2.08
N LEU A 39 12.19 -4.45 -1.13
CA LEU A 39 12.85 -5.04 0.05
C LEU A 39 13.93 -6.08 -0.32
N ASN A 40 13.74 -6.85 -1.39
CA ASN A 40 14.69 -7.89 -1.83
C ASN A 40 15.74 -7.39 -2.83
N GLY A 41 15.88 -6.07 -3.03
CA GLY A 41 16.85 -5.47 -3.96
C GLY A 41 16.20 -4.63 -5.04
N SER A 42 16.60 -4.86 -6.28
CA SER A 42 16.15 -4.10 -7.46
C SER A 42 15.72 -5.06 -8.56
N THR A 43 14.57 -4.81 -9.16
CA THR A 43 14.02 -5.62 -10.26
C THR A 43 13.66 -4.74 -11.44
N GLU A 44 14.12 -5.11 -12.62
CA GLU A 44 13.73 -4.49 -13.87
C GLU A 44 12.36 -5.04 -14.31
N VAL A 45 11.39 -4.14 -14.51
CA VAL A 45 10.01 -4.49 -14.89
C VAL A 45 9.64 -3.73 -16.16
N LYS A 46 9.00 -4.40 -17.12
CA LYS A 46 8.39 -3.73 -18.28
C LYS A 46 7.29 -2.79 -17.81
N LYS A 47 7.24 -1.58 -18.37
CA LYS A 47 6.13 -0.65 -18.12
C LYS A 47 4.80 -1.26 -18.58
N HIS A 48 3.74 -0.89 -17.89
CA HIS A 48 2.38 -1.33 -18.16
C HIS A 48 2.20 -2.87 -18.18
N PRO A 49 2.64 -3.56 -17.13
CA PRO A 49 2.35 -4.98 -17.01
C PRO A 49 0.83 -5.20 -17.05
N GLN A 50 0.40 -6.27 -17.72
CA GLN A 50 -1.02 -6.56 -18.00
C GLN A 50 -1.56 -7.73 -17.18
N ARG A 51 -0.67 -8.61 -16.75
CA ARG A 51 -1.03 -9.85 -16.06
C ARG A 51 -0.48 -9.82 -14.62
N ILE A 52 -1.12 -8.97 -13.81
CA ILE A 52 -0.63 -8.61 -12.49
C ILE A 52 -1.22 -9.54 -11.44
N VAL A 53 -0.37 -10.20 -10.68
CA VAL A 53 -0.75 -10.93 -9.45
C VAL A 53 -0.47 -10.03 -8.26
N VAL A 54 -1.46 -9.88 -7.37
CA VAL A 54 -1.31 -9.04 -6.17
C VAL A 54 -1.58 -9.86 -4.92
N LEU A 55 -0.56 -10.11 -4.12
CA LEU A 55 -0.60 -10.82 -2.84
C LEU A 55 -0.40 -9.86 -1.65
N ASP A 56 -0.66 -8.57 -1.88
CA ASP A 56 -0.54 -7.50 -0.90
C ASP A 56 -1.66 -6.46 -1.07
N TYR A 57 -2.45 -6.24 -0.02
CA TYR A 57 -3.60 -5.33 -0.11
C TYR A 57 -3.21 -3.85 -0.08
N ALA A 58 -2.02 -3.48 0.42
CA ALA A 58 -1.53 -2.10 0.31
C ALA A 58 -1.21 -1.74 -1.15
N SER A 59 -0.58 -2.67 -1.87
CA SER A 59 -0.38 -2.54 -3.31
C SER A 59 -1.70 -2.53 -4.08
N LEU A 60 -2.69 -3.35 -3.67
CA LEU A 60 -4.00 -3.38 -4.28
C LEU A 60 -4.75 -2.04 -4.13
N GLU A 61 -4.66 -1.38 -2.95
CA GLU A 61 -5.18 -0.02 -2.76
C GLU A 61 -4.56 0.97 -3.76
N THR A 62 -3.24 0.89 -3.93
CA THR A 62 -2.54 1.77 -4.87
C THR A 62 -2.95 1.49 -6.31
N LEU A 63 -3.04 0.22 -6.72
CA LEU A 63 -3.52 -0.14 -8.07
C LEU A 63 -4.95 0.35 -8.31
N GLN A 64 -5.85 0.20 -7.33
CA GLN A 64 -7.21 0.73 -7.41
C GLN A 64 -7.23 2.24 -7.63
N LEU A 65 -6.42 2.98 -6.87
CA LEU A 65 -6.27 4.43 -6.99
C LEU A 65 -5.76 4.82 -8.39
N LEU A 66 -4.85 4.03 -8.96
CA LEU A 66 -4.30 4.24 -10.29
C LEU A 66 -5.21 3.75 -11.42
N GLY A 67 -6.33 3.11 -11.12
CA GLY A 67 -7.23 2.53 -12.12
C GLY A 67 -6.67 1.30 -12.82
N VAL A 68 -5.79 0.54 -12.14
CA VAL A 68 -5.15 -0.68 -12.67
C VAL A 68 -5.84 -1.92 -12.10
N GLU A 69 -6.26 -2.83 -12.97
CA GLU A 69 -6.94 -4.06 -12.57
C GLU A 69 -5.96 -5.24 -12.44
N PRO A 70 -5.98 -5.97 -11.33
CA PRO A 70 -5.21 -7.21 -11.18
C PRO A 70 -5.86 -8.37 -11.92
N LEU A 71 -5.05 -9.36 -12.32
CA LEU A 71 -5.49 -10.65 -12.85
C LEU A 71 -5.88 -11.63 -11.73
N ALA A 72 -5.07 -11.67 -10.67
CA ALA A 72 -5.20 -12.64 -9.60
C ALA A 72 -4.99 -12.03 -8.23
N LEU A 73 -5.76 -12.47 -7.25
CA LEU A 73 -5.80 -12.00 -5.86
C LEU A 73 -5.90 -13.19 -4.90
N PRO A 74 -5.58 -13.01 -3.61
CA PRO A 74 -5.85 -14.03 -2.59
C PRO A 74 -7.32 -14.47 -2.59
N GLY A 75 -7.58 -15.77 -2.46
CA GLY A 75 -8.92 -16.34 -2.58
C GLY A 75 -9.85 -16.03 -1.42
N ASN A 76 -9.33 -15.85 -0.20
CA ASN A 76 -10.18 -15.49 0.94
C ASN A 76 -10.48 -13.98 0.95
N ARG A 77 -11.47 -13.58 0.14
CA ARG A 77 -11.87 -12.18 -0.05
C ARG A 77 -13.08 -11.73 0.78
N LYS A 78 -13.64 -12.61 1.62
CA LYS A 78 -14.84 -12.28 2.43
C LYS A 78 -14.62 -11.12 3.40
N ASN A 79 -13.40 -11.00 3.93
CA ASN A 79 -13.02 -9.98 4.93
C ASN A 79 -12.13 -8.89 4.34
N LEU A 80 -12.27 -8.58 3.06
CA LEU A 80 -11.58 -7.44 2.46
C LEU A 80 -11.95 -6.14 3.19
N PRO A 81 -11.00 -5.21 3.34
CA PRO A 81 -11.29 -3.84 3.76
C PRO A 81 -12.41 -3.22 2.92
N ASP A 82 -13.20 -2.32 3.52
CA ASP A 82 -14.37 -1.72 2.88
C ASP A 82 -14.01 -1.03 1.55
N ASN A 83 -12.88 -0.35 1.50
CA ASN A 83 -12.36 0.31 0.30
C ASN A 83 -11.94 -0.67 -0.81
N LEU A 84 -11.78 -1.97 -0.51
CA LEU A 84 -11.39 -3.02 -1.45
C LEU A 84 -12.51 -4.03 -1.76
N LYS A 85 -13.73 -3.82 -1.26
CA LYS A 85 -14.85 -4.77 -1.45
C LYS A 85 -15.19 -5.07 -2.90
N ARG A 86 -14.92 -4.16 -3.84
CA ARG A 86 -15.10 -4.42 -5.28
C ARG A 86 -14.31 -5.65 -5.78
N TYR A 87 -13.25 -6.01 -5.09
CA TYR A 87 -12.41 -7.16 -5.43
C TYR A 87 -12.91 -8.50 -4.87
N GLN A 88 -14.12 -8.53 -4.29
CA GLN A 88 -14.79 -9.78 -3.90
C GLN A 88 -15.33 -10.55 -5.11
N ASP A 89 -15.39 -9.93 -6.28
CA ASP A 89 -15.85 -10.50 -7.54
C ASP A 89 -15.04 -11.75 -7.94
N ASP A 90 -15.73 -12.79 -8.42
CA ASP A 90 -15.14 -14.08 -8.81
C ASP A 90 -14.38 -14.01 -10.15
N LYS A 91 -14.43 -12.87 -10.87
CA LYS A 91 -13.62 -12.65 -12.08
C LYS A 91 -12.11 -12.72 -11.83
N TYR A 92 -11.66 -12.45 -10.60
CA TYR A 92 -10.25 -12.51 -10.25
C TYR A 92 -9.83 -13.93 -9.92
N LEU A 93 -8.76 -14.42 -10.53
CA LEU A 93 -8.20 -15.73 -10.23
C LEU A 93 -7.81 -15.84 -8.75
N ASN A 94 -8.01 -17.01 -8.16
CA ASN A 94 -7.61 -17.28 -6.80
C ASN A 94 -6.10 -17.61 -6.73
N ALA A 95 -5.31 -16.67 -6.26
CA ALA A 95 -3.86 -16.78 -6.15
C ALA A 95 -3.37 -17.50 -4.85
N GLY A 96 -4.24 -18.21 -4.15
CA GLY A 96 -3.93 -18.80 -2.84
C GLY A 96 -4.30 -17.88 -1.68
N THR A 97 -3.44 -17.78 -0.68
CA THR A 97 -3.64 -16.89 0.47
C THR A 97 -2.61 -15.75 0.48
N LEU A 98 -2.76 -14.79 1.41
CA LEU A 98 -1.74 -13.75 1.65
C LEU A 98 -0.39 -14.31 2.15
N PHE A 99 -0.35 -15.56 2.63
CA PHE A 99 0.82 -16.19 3.21
C PHE A 99 1.38 -17.31 2.31
N GLU A 100 0.48 -18.03 1.63
CA GLU A 100 0.77 -19.21 0.84
C GLU A 100 0.17 -19.05 -0.57
N PRO A 101 0.96 -18.58 -1.54
CA PRO A 101 0.55 -18.49 -2.93
C PRO A 101 0.24 -19.87 -3.53
N ASP A 102 -0.76 -19.95 -4.40
CA ASP A 102 -1.03 -21.16 -5.19
C ASP A 102 -0.14 -21.16 -6.44
N MET A 103 1.00 -21.81 -6.34
CA MET A 103 2.02 -21.84 -7.39
C MET A 103 1.52 -22.50 -8.68
N ALA A 104 0.57 -23.46 -8.61
CA ALA A 104 0.01 -24.10 -9.77
C ALA A 104 -0.87 -23.13 -10.56
N VAL A 105 -1.76 -22.41 -9.87
CA VAL A 105 -2.59 -21.36 -10.47
C VAL A 105 -1.74 -20.24 -11.05
N LEU A 106 -0.72 -19.78 -10.31
CA LEU A 106 0.14 -18.69 -10.76
C LEU A 106 0.95 -19.08 -12.00
N ARG A 107 1.48 -20.30 -12.07
CA ARG A 107 2.18 -20.81 -13.24
C ARG A 107 1.27 -20.87 -14.47
N ALA A 108 0.04 -21.34 -14.30
CA ALA A 108 -0.95 -21.39 -15.37
C ALA A 108 -1.40 -19.97 -15.79
N ALA A 109 -1.46 -19.04 -14.85
CA ALA A 109 -1.84 -17.65 -15.09
C ALA A 109 -0.80 -16.89 -15.92
N LYS A 110 0.46 -17.32 -15.98
CA LYS A 110 1.57 -16.66 -16.70
C LYS A 110 1.60 -15.14 -16.42
N PRO A 111 1.82 -14.72 -15.18
CA PRO A 111 1.90 -13.30 -14.83
C PRO A 111 3.10 -12.62 -15.51
N ASP A 112 3.02 -11.31 -15.68
CA ASP A 112 4.14 -10.46 -16.10
C ASP A 112 4.62 -9.53 -14.96
N LEU A 113 3.88 -9.51 -13.83
CA LEU A 113 4.27 -8.86 -12.59
C LEU A 113 3.61 -9.55 -11.40
N ILE A 114 4.38 -9.71 -10.31
CA ILE A 114 3.86 -10.20 -9.02
C ILE A 114 4.20 -9.16 -7.94
N LEU A 115 3.16 -8.69 -7.21
CA LEU A 115 3.31 -7.79 -6.08
C LEU A 115 3.07 -8.55 -4.78
N ILE A 116 4.07 -8.54 -3.89
CA ILE A 116 3.99 -9.15 -2.57
C ILE A 116 4.37 -8.14 -1.47
N ALA A 117 4.09 -8.50 -0.22
CA ALA A 117 4.66 -7.83 0.94
C ALA A 117 5.00 -8.86 2.04
N GLY A 118 5.27 -8.40 3.25
CA GLY A 118 5.83 -9.20 4.34
C GLY A 118 5.15 -10.54 4.62
N ARG A 119 3.84 -10.70 4.33
CA ARG A 119 3.16 -11.99 4.54
C ARG A 119 3.63 -13.07 3.57
N ALA A 120 3.83 -12.72 2.30
CA ALA A 120 4.29 -13.62 1.24
C ALA A 120 5.82 -13.61 1.03
N SER A 121 6.59 -12.89 1.86
CA SER A 121 8.05 -12.71 1.66
C SER A 121 8.83 -14.02 1.56
N LYS A 122 8.38 -15.07 2.23
CA LYS A 122 9.03 -16.39 2.18
C LYS A 122 8.94 -17.06 0.82
N ALA A 123 7.93 -16.70 0.03
CA ALA A 123 7.73 -17.25 -1.31
C ALA A 123 8.43 -16.41 -2.41
N TYR A 124 9.18 -15.36 -2.04
CA TYR A 124 9.78 -14.43 -3.00
C TYR A 124 10.60 -15.14 -4.08
N ASP A 125 11.55 -15.98 -3.68
CA ASP A 125 12.46 -16.64 -4.62
C ASP A 125 11.71 -17.55 -5.61
N GLU A 126 10.71 -18.29 -5.13
CA GLU A 126 9.90 -19.15 -5.98
C GLU A 126 9.01 -18.35 -6.93
N LEU A 127 8.36 -17.29 -6.44
CA LEU A 127 7.53 -16.39 -7.25
C LEU A 127 8.36 -15.68 -8.33
N ASN A 128 9.59 -15.27 -7.99
CA ASN A 128 10.47 -14.58 -8.92
C ASN A 128 10.97 -15.48 -10.06
N THR A 129 10.80 -16.81 -9.96
CA THR A 129 11.03 -17.74 -11.09
C THR A 129 9.91 -17.70 -12.11
N LEU A 130 8.71 -17.22 -11.74
CA LEU A 130 7.55 -17.15 -12.62
C LEU A 130 7.45 -15.83 -13.37
N ALA A 131 7.72 -14.73 -12.67
CA ALA A 131 7.67 -13.37 -13.22
C ALA A 131 8.47 -12.40 -12.32
N PRO A 132 8.83 -11.21 -12.82
CA PRO A 132 9.36 -10.13 -11.99
C PRO A 132 8.50 -9.93 -10.75
N THR A 133 9.10 -10.10 -9.56
CA THR A 133 8.40 -10.04 -8.27
C THR A 133 8.90 -8.86 -7.46
N LEU A 134 8.00 -7.98 -7.05
CA LEU A 134 8.31 -6.80 -6.23
C LEU A 134 7.82 -7.02 -4.80
N ASN A 135 8.73 -6.99 -3.84
CA ASN A 135 8.39 -7.01 -2.42
C ASN A 135 8.16 -5.58 -1.92
N MET A 136 6.91 -5.17 -1.89
CA MET A 136 6.44 -3.82 -1.57
C MET A 136 6.32 -3.54 -0.06
N SER A 137 6.93 -4.39 0.78
CA SER A 137 6.98 -4.16 2.23
C SER A 137 7.51 -2.77 2.57
N VAL A 138 6.88 -2.13 3.56
CA VAL A 138 7.35 -0.85 4.08
C VAL A 138 8.43 -1.07 5.15
N ASP A 139 9.37 -0.15 5.23
CA ASP A 139 10.35 -0.10 6.31
C ASP A 139 9.67 0.39 7.60
N GLN A 140 9.82 -0.36 8.69
CA GLN A 140 9.23 0.01 9.98
C GLN A 140 9.93 1.22 10.62
N GLN A 141 11.18 1.50 10.26
CA GLN A 141 11.90 2.69 10.73
C GLN A 141 11.46 3.96 10.00
N ASP A 142 10.98 3.82 8.75
CA ASP A 142 10.43 4.91 7.93
C ASP A 142 9.17 4.45 7.18
N GLN A 143 8.10 4.17 7.92
CA GLN A 143 6.85 3.67 7.34
C GLN A 143 6.24 4.66 6.35
N LEU A 144 6.17 5.94 6.72
CA LEU A 144 5.55 6.95 5.87
C LEU A 144 6.36 7.20 4.59
N GLY A 145 7.69 7.34 4.72
CA GLY A 145 8.56 7.56 3.57
C GLY A 145 8.53 6.39 2.59
N SER A 146 8.66 5.16 3.11
CA SER A 146 8.60 3.95 2.27
C SER A 146 7.21 3.74 1.65
N LEU A 147 6.11 4.03 2.35
CA LEU A 147 4.76 3.98 1.79
C LEU A 147 4.61 4.92 0.59
N LYS A 148 5.05 6.17 0.74
CA LYS A 148 5.04 7.15 -0.36
C LYS A 148 5.93 6.71 -1.51
N GLN A 149 7.11 6.16 -1.22
CA GLN A 149 8.01 5.62 -2.25
C GLN A 149 7.33 4.50 -3.05
N ARG A 150 6.70 3.52 -2.38
CA ARG A 150 5.97 2.43 -3.05
C ARG A 150 4.85 2.96 -3.94
N THR A 151 4.11 3.97 -3.44
CA THR A 151 3.05 4.62 -4.23
C THR A 151 3.60 5.29 -5.49
N ARG A 152 4.72 6.04 -5.40
CA ARG A 152 5.37 6.64 -6.58
C ARG A 152 5.84 5.59 -7.57
N GLN A 153 6.51 4.55 -7.09
CA GLN A 153 7.04 3.47 -7.93
C GLN A 153 5.93 2.78 -8.76
N LEU A 154 4.79 2.50 -8.15
CA LEU A 154 3.64 1.96 -8.89
C LEU A 154 3.07 3.00 -9.85
N GLY A 155 3.02 4.28 -9.46
CA GLY A 155 2.64 5.37 -10.37
C GLY A 155 3.52 5.46 -11.62
N GLU A 156 4.82 5.34 -11.46
CA GLU A 156 5.79 5.35 -12.57
C GLU A 156 5.67 4.09 -13.44
N LEU A 157 5.51 2.92 -12.83
CA LEU A 157 5.39 1.65 -13.52
C LEU A 157 4.16 1.59 -14.43
N PHE A 158 3.05 2.20 -14.00
CA PHE A 158 1.79 2.23 -14.73
C PHE A 158 1.53 3.54 -15.48
N ASP A 159 2.52 4.43 -15.60
CA ASP A 159 2.43 5.74 -16.26
C ASP A 159 1.32 6.65 -15.70
N LYS A 160 1.18 6.60 -14.38
CA LYS A 160 0.21 7.37 -13.58
C LYS A 160 0.89 8.19 -12.47
N PRO A 161 2.05 8.84 -12.72
CA PRO A 161 2.80 9.52 -11.67
C PRO A 161 2.02 10.67 -11.03
N GLN A 162 1.18 11.37 -11.80
CA GLN A 162 0.38 12.49 -11.27
C GLN A 162 -0.69 12.01 -10.28
N GLN A 163 -1.36 10.87 -10.56
CA GLN A 163 -2.35 10.29 -9.64
C GLN A 163 -1.69 9.80 -8.35
N ALA A 164 -0.53 9.13 -8.46
CA ALA A 164 0.24 8.71 -7.31
C ALA A 164 0.69 9.91 -6.47
N GLN A 165 1.21 10.97 -7.08
CA GLN A 165 1.65 12.16 -6.37
C GLN A 165 0.48 12.89 -5.73
N ALA A 166 -0.67 13.03 -6.40
CA ALA A 166 -1.85 13.64 -5.82
C ALA A 166 -2.35 12.93 -4.54
N ALA A 167 -2.27 11.59 -4.51
CA ALA A 167 -2.61 10.82 -3.30
C ALA A 167 -1.62 11.06 -2.16
N ILE A 168 -0.34 11.21 -2.48
CA ILE A 168 0.72 11.53 -1.51
C ILE A 168 0.51 12.94 -0.96
N ASP A 169 0.28 13.92 -1.83
CA ASP A 169 0.06 15.32 -1.44
C ASP A 169 -1.19 15.47 -0.55
N LYS A 170 -2.27 14.73 -0.87
CA LYS A 170 -3.46 14.66 -0.02
C LYS A 170 -3.12 14.15 1.38
N LEU A 171 -2.38 13.04 1.48
CA LEU A 171 -1.97 12.47 2.76
C LEU A 171 -1.09 13.45 3.55
N ASP A 172 -0.13 14.11 2.89
CA ASP A 172 0.75 15.09 3.53
C ASP A 172 -0.01 16.29 4.06
N ALA A 173 -0.96 16.82 3.30
CA ALA A 173 -1.82 17.91 3.75
C ALA A 173 -2.68 17.51 4.95
N GLN A 174 -3.25 16.30 4.94
CA GLN A 174 -4.03 15.77 6.07
C GLN A 174 -3.17 15.62 7.33
N ILE A 175 -1.95 15.06 7.21
CA ILE A 175 -1.00 14.93 8.33
C ILE A 175 -0.62 16.31 8.87
N ALA A 176 -0.27 17.26 8.00
CA ALA A 176 0.12 18.61 8.39
C ALA A 176 -1.00 19.34 9.18
N ALA A 177 -2.26 19.12 8.80
CA ALA A 177 -3.41 19.72 9.49
C ALA A 177 -3.64 19.13 10.90
N VAL A 178 -3.36 17.83 11.10
CA VAL A 178 -3.63 17.13 12.38
C VAL A 178 -2.47 17.22 13.35
N LYS A 179 -1.24 17.20 12.85
CA LYS A 179 -0.01 17.06 13.64
C LYS A 179 0.14 18.07 14.79
N PRO A 180 -0.13 19.39 14.62
CA PRO A 180 0.01 20.35 15.72
C PRO A 180 -0.90 20.04 16.91
N GLN A 181 -2.15 19.62 16.64
CA GLN A 181 -3.11 19.27 17.68
C GLN A 181 -2.76 17.93 18.32
N ALA A 182 -2.36 16.93 17.53
CA ALA A 182 -1.95 15.61 18.00
C ALA A 182 -0.73 15.67 18.94
N ALA A 183 0.26 16.51 18.62
CA ALA A 183 1.46 16.70 19.44
C ALA A 183 1.16 17.26 20.84
N GLN A 184 0.04 17.98 21.01
CA GLN A 184 -0.39 18.58 22.27
C GLN A 184 -1.48 17.78 22.98
N ALA A 185 -2.01 16.73 22.36
CA ALA A 185 -3.17 15.98 22.84
C ALA A 185 -2.88 15.07 24.05
N GLY A 186 -1.61 14.90 24.41
CA GLY A 186 -1.17 13.99 25.47
C GLY A 186 -0.61 12.66 24.92
N ARG A 187 -0.56 11.63 25.80
CA ARG A 187 0.07 10.36 25.45
C ARG A 187 -0.92 9.39 24.86
N GLY A 188 -0.62 8.90 23.66
CA GLY A 188 -1.37 7.84 22.98
C GLY A 188 -0.84 6.44 23.28
N LEU A 189 -1.71 5.44 23.19
CA LEU A 189 -1.35 4.04 23.16
C LEU A 189 -2.09 3.32 22.05
N VAL A 190 -1.35 2.75 21.10
CA VAL A 190 -1.93 1.85 20.09
C VAL A 190 -2.06 0.46 20.69
N VAL A 191 -3.25 -0.10 20.64
CA VAL A 191 -3.56 -1.45 21.15
C VAL A 191 -4.28 -2.27 20.09
N LEU A 192 -3.84 -3.51 19.93
CA LEU A 192 -4.48 -4.50 19.08
C LEU A 192 -5.12 -5.56 19.97
N PHE A 193 -6.43 -5.79 19.78
CA PHE A 193 -7.17 -6.85 20.41
C PHE A 193 -7.24 -8.09 19.53
N SER A 194 -6.92 -9.25 20.08
CA SER A 194 -6.99 -10.53 19.38
C SER A 194 -7.23 -11.68 20.36
N GLY A 195 -8.36 -12.37 20.22
CA GLY A 195 -8.73 -13.49 21.10
C GLY A 195 -8.78 -13.09 22.56
N GLY A 196 -9.30 -11.90 22.87
CA GLY A 196 -9.38 -11.36 24.24
C GLY A 196 -8.03 -10.87 24.80
N LYS A 197 -6.92 -10.98 24.05
CA LYS A 197 -5.59 -10.53 24.46
C LYS A 197 -5.28 -9.16 23.88
N ILE A 198 -4.40 -8.42 24.57
CA ILE A 198 -3.96 -7.07 24.17
C ILE A 198 -2.49 -7.14 23.77
N SER A 199 -2.17 -6.58 22.61
CA SER A 199 -0.81 -6.22 22.22
C SER A 199 -0.71 -4.72 22.06
N ALA A 200 0.23 -4.07 22.75
CA ALA A 200 0.47 -2.63 22.66
C ALA A 200 1.68 -2.35 21.75
N TYR A 201 1.61 -1.26 21.01
CA TYR A 201 2.62 -0.87 20.01
C TYR A 201 3.22 0.48 20.40
N ALA A 202 4.54 0.57 20.30
CA ALA A 202 5.33 1.76 20.53
C ALA A 202 5.75 2.43 19.20
N PRO A 203 6.38 3.61 19.22
CA PRO A 203 7.03 4.17 18.02
C PRO A 203 8.00 3.17 17.36
N LYS A 204 8.18 3.31 16.06
CA LYS A 204 9.04 2.42 15.24
C LYS A 204 8.64 0.94 15.25
N SER A 205 7.36 0.68 15.45
CA SER A 205 6.75 -0.65 15.38
C SER A 205 5.72 -0.74 14.26
N ARG A 206 5.14 -1.92 14.04
CA ARG A 206 4.21 -2.17 12.92
C ARG A 206 3.04 -1.18 12.83
N PHE A 207 2.52 -0.67 13.94
CA PHE A 207 1.36 0.23 13.97
C PHE A 207 1.69 1.58 14.59
N SER A 208 2.89 2.10 14.32
CA SER A 208 3.40 3.32 14.92
C SER A 208 2.95 4.62 14.23
N PHE A 209 2.12 4.55 13.17
CA PHE A 209 1.75 5.68 12.33
C PHE A 209 1.23 6.90 13.14
N VAL A 210 0.45 6.67 14.19
CA VAL A 210 -0.07 7.76 15.05
C VAL A 210 1.03 8.51 15.80
N TYR A 211 2.16 7.87 16.06
CA TYR A 211 3.32 8.51 16.69
C TYR A 211 4.23 9.13 15.63
N ASP A 212 4.70 8.30 14.70
CA ASP A 212 5.77 8.65 13.76
C ASP A 212 5.30 9.67 12.71
N ALA A 213 4.04 9.59 12.25
CA ALA A 213 3.48 10.52 11.29
C ALA A 213 2.66 11.64 11.94
N LEU A 214 1.75 11.31 12.87
CA LEU A 214 0.83 12.30 13.44
C LEU A 214 1.40 13.04 14.65
N GLY A 215 2.46 12.52 15.29
CA GLY A 215 3.17 13.22 16.35
C GLY A 215 2.61 13.05 17.75
N PHE A 216 1.73 12.08 18.04
CA PHE A 216 1.35 11.75 19.41
C PHE A 216 2.57 11.29 20.21
N SER A 217 2.69 11.75 21.45
CA SER A 217 3.62 11.16 22.42
C SER A 217 3.17 9.75 22.77
N SER A 218 4.09 8.79 22.91
CA SER A 218 3.74 7.42 23.28
C SER A 218 3.63 7.24 24.80
N ALA A 219 2.60 6.51 25.26
CA ALA A 219 2.51 6.05 26.63
C ALA A 219 3.36 4.80 26.91
N LEU A 220 3.82 4.11 25.84
CA LEU A 220 4.69 2.95 25.91
C LEU A 220 6.07 3.31 25.35
N GLN A 221 7.12 3.04 26.10
CA GLN A 221 8.49 3.22 25.59
C GLN A 221 8.82 2.16 24.55
N SER A 222 9.55 2.57 23.50
CA SER A 222 10.02 1.67 22.46
C SER A 222 11.09 0.73 23.03
N ASP A 223 10.93 -0.58 22.74
CA ASP A 223 11.99 -1.57 22.89
C ASP A 223 12.16 -2.22 21.51
N GLU A 224 13.40 -2.30 21.00
CA GLU A 224 13.70 -2.89 19.68
C GLU A 224 13.18 -4.32 19.54
N LYS A 225 12.99 -5.04 20.66
CA LYS A 225 12.44 -6.39 20.69
C LYS A 225 10.92 -6.45 20.47
N ASP A 226 10.23 -5.33 20.64
CA ASP A 226 8.77 -5.26 20.66
C ASP A 226 8.15 -4.75 19.34
N VAL A 227 8.87 -4.80 18.21
CA VAL A 227 8.38 -4.36 16.89
C VAL A 227 7.06 -5.00 16.46
N ARG A 228 6.76 -6.21 16.99
CA ARG A 228 5.51 -6.94 16.74
C ARG A 228 4.43 -6.68 17.80
N GLY A 229 4.68 -5.77 18.71
CA GLY A 229 3.81 -5.42 19.83
C GLY A 229 4.11 -6.21 21.10
N LYS A 230 4.07 -5.50 22.22
CA LYS A 230 4.23 -6.04 23.58
C LYS A 230 2.91 -6.55 24.11
N LYS A 231 2.87 -7.79 24.57
CA LYS A 231 1.67 -8.34 25.24
C LYS A 231 1.51 -7.69 26.60
N LEU A 232 0.35 -7.11 26.86
CA LEU A 232 0.01 -6.47 28.13
C LEU A 232 -1.31 -7.00 28.66
N THR A 233 -1.43 -7.01 30.02
CA THR A 233 -2.72 -7.22 30.68
C THR A 233 -3.49 -5.90 30.75
N PRO A 234 -4.83 -5.95 30.97
CA PRO A 234 -5.61 -4.73 31.21
C PRO A 234 -5.06 -3.86 32.35
N GLU A 235 -4.52 -4.48 33.42
CA GLU A 235 -3.93 -3.80 34.57
C GLU A 235 -2.64 -3.07 34.19
N GLN A 236 -1.80 -3.69 33.34
CA GLN A 236 -0.58 -3.08 32.85
C GLN A 236 -0.89 -1.86 31.96
N VAL A 237 -1.88 -1.96 31.07
CA VAL A 237 -2.33 -0.81 30.28
C VAL A 237 -2.93 0.28 31.19
N ALA A 238 -3.71 -0.10 32.19
CA ALA A 238 -4.25 0.86 33.16
C ALA A 238 -3.14 1.58 33.95
N LYS A 239 -2.05 0.89 34.26
CA LYS A 239 -0.87 1.50 34.90
C LYS A 239 -0.13 2.50 34.00
N LEU A 240 -0.07 2.26 32.69
CA LEU A 240 0.46 3.22 31.69
C LEU A 240 -0.40 4.47 31.63
N ASN A 241 -1.70 4.33 31.87
CA ASN A 241 -2.70 5.39 31.90
C ASN A 241 -2.61 6.34 30.69
N PRO A 242 -2.82 5.87 29.46
CA PRO A 242 -2.79 6.71 28.27
C PRO A 242 -3.92 7.74 28.28
N ASP A 243 -3.67 8.91 27.68
CA ASP A 243 -4.68 9.93 27.45
C ASP A 243 -5.56 9.56 26.25
N TRP A 244 -5.00 8.85 25.27
CA TRP A 244 -5.68 8.35 24.07
C TRP A 244 -5.44 6.86 23.87
N LEU A 245 -6.48 6.12 23.47
CA LEU A 245 -6.36 4.74 23.01
C LEU A 245 -6.71 4.66 21.52
N PHE A 246 -5.79 4.13 20.72
CA PHE A 246 -6.01 3.81 19.31
C PHE A 246 -6.19 2.31 19.18
N VAL A 247 -7.41 1.87 18.88
CA VAL A 247 -7.83 0.48 18.98
C VAL A 247 -7.87 -0.17 17.59
N ILE A 248 -7.18 -1.30 17.44
CA ILE A 248 -7.23 -2.17 16.26
C ILE A 248 -7.90 -3.48 16.70
N ASP A 249 -9.06 -3.77 16.13
CA ASP A 249 -9.78 -5.04 16.34
C ASP A 249 -9.35 -6.06 15.28
N ARG A 250 -8.33 -6.86 15.59
CA ARG A 250 -7.86 -7.91 14.66
C ARG A 250 -8.91 -8.99 14.43
N ASP A 251 -9.70 -9.30 15.44
CA ASP A 251 -10.69 -10.38 15.32
C ASP A 251 -11.80 -9.97 14.34
N ALA A 252 -12.25 -8.71 14.39
CA ALA A 252 -13.15 -8.14 13.38
C ALA A 252 -12.49 -8.10 12.00
N ALA A 253 -11.23 -7.64 11.91
CA ALA A 253 -10.50 -7.56 10.63
C ALA A 253 -10.36 -8.92 9.94
N THR A 254 -10.25 -10.01 10.69
CA THR A 254 -10.07 -11.37 10.15
C THR A 254 -11.36 -12.19 10.12
N GLY A 255 -12.50 -11.61 10.55
CA GLY A 255 -13.78 -12.30 10.61
C GLY A 255 -13.80 -13.48 11.60
N ARG A 256 -13.10 -13.34 12.73
CA ARG A 256 -13.02 -14.40 13.74
C ARG A 256 -14.39 -14.63 14.38
N PRO A 257 -14.93 -15.85 14.34
CA PRO A 257 -16.22 -16.13 14.99
C PRO A 257 -16.11 -16.00 16.50
N ASN A 258 -17.21 -15.59 17.15
CA ASN A 258 -17.35 -15.45 18.59
C ASN A 258 -16.30 -14.55 19.26
N ALA A 259 -15.78 -13.57 18.52
CA ALA A 259 -14.82 -12.60 19.05
C ALA A 259 -15.48 -11.68 20.09
N VAL A 260 -14.74 -11.37 21.14
CA VAL A 260 -15.18 -10.37 22.13
C VAL A 260 -14.82 -8.98 21.62
N ALA A 261 -15.85 -8.15 21.40
CA ALA A 261 -15.63 -6.78 20.93
C ALA A 261 -14.75 -5.99 21.92
N PRO A 262 -13.79 -5.18 21.43
CA PRO A 262 -12.91 -4.37 22.27
C PRO A 262 -13.65 -3.51 23.29
N GLN A 263 -14.84 -2.99 22.95
CA GLN A 263 -15.68 -2.19 23.86
C GLN A 263 -16.00 -2.93 25.16
N LYS A 264 -16.32 -4.23 25.08
CA LYS A 264 -16.61 -5.06 26.29
C LYS A 264 -15.37 -5.22 27.15
N ILE A 265 -14.20 -5.36 26.54
CA ILE A 265 -12.92 -5.46 27.26
C ILE A 265 -12.58 -4.12 27.91
N LEU A 266 -12.74 -3.01 27.20
CA LEU A 266 -12.46 -1.66 27.70
C LEU A 266 -13.31 -1.31 28.92
N THR A 267 -14.60 -1.65 28.92
CA THR A 267 -15.54 -1.33 30.01
C THR A 267 -15.58 -2.39 31.13
N GLY A 268 -15.28 -3.64 30.79
CA GLY A 268 -15.36 -4.78 31.72
C GLY A 268 -14.09 -5.06 32.52
N THR A 269 -12.96 -4.38 32.23
CA THR A 269 -11.67 -4.64 32.87
C THR A 269 -11.09 -3.40 33.54
N ALA A 270 -9.84 -3.49 33.99
CA ALA A 270 -9.09 -2.35 34.56
C ALA A 270 -8.95 -1.18 33.57
N LEU A 271 -9.10 -1.40 32.27
CA LEU A 271 -9.02 -0.37 31.22
C LEU A 271 -10.02 0.77 31.42
N LYS A 272 -11.19 0.50 32.01
CA LYS A 272 -12.19 1.54 32.35
C LYS A 272 -11.65 2.64 33.27
N LYS A 273 -10.53 2.38 33.97
CA LYS A 273 -9.91 3.34 34.87
C LYS A 273 -8.96 4.31 34.18
N THR A 274 -8.58 4.02 32.91
CA THR A 274 -7.66 4.89 32.14
C THR A 274 -8.27 6.24 31.82
N THR A 275 -7.43 7.26 31.71
CA THR A 275 -7.84 8.61 31.27
C THR A 275 -8.56 8.55 29.90
N ALA A 276 -8.02 7.78 28.96
CA ALA A 276 -8.62 7.60 27.63
C ALA A 276 -10.07 7.11 27.67
N VAL A 277 -10.36 6.07 28.45
CA VAL A 277 -11.72 5.52 28.54
C VAL A 277 -12.67 6.46 29.29
N LYS A 278 -12.21 7.05 30.40
CA LYS A 278 -13.01 8.01 31.18
C LYS A 278 -13.41 9.26 30.41
N LYS A 279 -12.50 9.76 29.54
CA LYS A 279 -12.75 10.96 28.72
C LYS A 279 -13.37 10.64 27.35
N GLY A 280 -13.63 9.38 27.03
CA GLY A 280 -14.11 8.98 25.71
C GLY A 280 -13.09 9.16 24.58
N GLN A 281 -11.82 9.28 24.92
CA GLN A 281 -10.70 9.46 23.99
C GLN A 281 -10.20 8.10 23.45
N VAL A 282 -11.14 7.29 22.97
CA VAL A 282 -10.91 5.98 22.37
C VAL A 282 -11.23 6.06 20.87
N VAL A 283 -10.21 5.87 20.04
CA VAL A 283 -10.32 5.89 18.60
C VAL A 283 -10.27 4.47 18.06
N TYR A 284 -11.38 4.00 17.54
CA TYR A 284 -11.43 2.72 16.82
C TYR A 284 -10.96 2.96 15.40
N LEU A 285 -9.76 2.47 15.08
CA LEU A 285 -9.19 2.54 13.75
C LEU A 285 -9.91 1.58 12.79
N PRO A 286 -9.95 1.86 11.48
CA PRO A 286 -10.56 0.96 10.49
C PRO A 286 -9.79 -0.37 10.44
N ALA A 287 -10.27 -1.35 11.23
CA ALA A 287 -9.51 -2.53 11.62
C ALA A 287 -9.02 -3.37 10.44
N ALA A 288 -9.89 -3.65 9.45
CA ALA A 288 -9.52 -4.43 8.27
C ALA A 288 -8.49 -3.69 7.41
N GLU A 289 -8.66 -2.38 7.21
CA GLU A 289 -7.72 -1.55 6.44
C GLU A 289 -6.34 -1.53 7.13
N VAL A 290 -6.30 -1.19 8.42
CA VAL A 290 -5.04 -1.08 9.18
C VAL A 290 -4.35 -2.43 9.35
N TYR A 291 -5.11 -3.50 9.62
CA TYR A 291 -4.53 -4.81 9.89
C TYR A 291 -4.16 -5.58 8.63
N LEU A 292 -5.01 -5.54 7.58
CA LEU A 292 -4.84 -6.35 6.37
C LEU A 292 -4.11 -5.60 5.25
N SER A 293 -4.38 -4.30 5.09
CA SER A 293 -3.86 -3.46 4.02
C SER A 293 -2.69 -2.57 4.48
N GLY A 294 -2.95 -1.44 5.06
CA GLY A 294 -1.92 -0.49 5.49
C GLY A 294 -1.34 0.33 4.32
N GLY A 295 -2.09 0.49 3.25
CA GLY A 295 -1.72 1.29 2.07
C GLY A 295 -1.95 2.79 2.26
N ILE A 296 -1.78 3.55 1.16
CA ILE A 296 -1.88 5.02 1.20
C ILE A 296 -3.30 5.51 1.48
N VAL A 297 -4.32 4.79 1.00
CA VAL A 297 -5.74 5.11 1.27
C VAL A 297 -6.07 4.80 2.73
N THR A 298 -5.60 3.67 3.25
CA THR A 298 -5.68 3.34 4.69
C THR A 298 -5.07 4.44 5.54
N ALA A 299 -3.89 4.94 5.20
CA ALA A 299 -3.24 6.02 5.94
C ALA A 299 -4.09 7.29 5.97
N GLN A 300 -4.70 7.69 4.84
CA GLN A 300 -5.62 8.81 4.76
C GLN A 300 -6.83 8.63 5.69
N HIS A 301 -7.46 7.45 5.69
CA HIS A 301 -8.60 7.14 6.57
C HIS A 301 -8.22 7.14 8.06
N VAL A 302 -7.01 6.69 8.41
CA VAL A 302 -6.50 6.78 9.79
C VAL A 302 -6.37 8.24 10.21
N VAL A 303 -5.80 9.11 9.37
CA VAL A 303 -5.68 10.55 9.67
C VAL A 303 -7.06 11.19 9.84
N GLU A 304 -8.00 10.91 8.96
CA GLU A 304 -9.39 11.41 9.03
C GLU A 304 -10.05 10.98 10.36
N ARG A 305 -9.94 9.71 10.71
CA ARG A 305 -10.52 9.17 11.95
C ARG A 305 -9.91 9.82 13.20
N VAL A 306 -8.60 10.06 13.22
CA VAL A 306 -7.91 10.72 14.32
C VAL A 306 -8.30 12.19 14.40
N SER A 307 -8.37 12.89 13.26
CA SER A 307 -8.80 14.30 13.18
C SER A 307 -10.20 14.48 13.75
N GLU A 308 -11.16 13.64 13.35
CA GLU A 308 -12.53 13.67 13.89
C GLU A 308 -12.55 13.49 15.42
N ALA A 309 -11.73 12.58 15.95
CA ALA A 309 -11.67 12.33 17.38
C ALA A 309 -11.07 13.51 18.15
N LEU A 310 -10.00 14.11 17.65
CA LEU A 310 -9.39 15.30 18.24
C LEU A 310 -10.37 16.49 18.24
N ASN A 311 -11.08 16.71 17.14
CA ASN A 311 -12.06 17.78 17.03
C ASN A 311 -13.27 17.59 17.97
N ARG A 312 -13.67 16.33 18.25
CA ARG A 312 -14.71 16.04 19.28
C ARG A 312 -14.22 16.31 20.68
N ALA A 313 -12.99 16.01 20.99
CA ALA A 313 -12.41 16.20 22.32
C ALA A 313 -12.11 17.68 22.66
N ALA A 314 -12.00 18.54 21.64
CA ALA A 314 -11.77 19.97 21.80
C ALA A 314 -13.07 20.80 22.04
N ARG A 315 -14.24 20.17 21.90
CA ARG A 315 -15.57 20.76 22.17
C ARG A 315 -15.98 20.54 23.62
#